data_b3cdaea96d50a753964882233d4d4421
#
_entry.id   b3cdaea96d50a753964882233d4d4421
#
_cell.length_a   1.000
_cell.length_b   1.000
_cell.length_c   1.000
_cell.angle_alpha   90.00
_cell.angle_beta   90.00
_cell.angle_gamma   90.00
#
_symmetry.space_group_name_H-M   'P 1'
#
loop_
_entity.id
_entity.type
_entity.pdbx_description
1 polymer ?
#
loop_
_entity_poly.entity_id
_entity_poly.type
_entity_poly.pdbx_seq_one_letter_code
_entity_poly.pdbx_strand_id
1 'polypeptide(L)'
;DKYKGTFDSGYEAIRAKILARQKELGLLPEDTELSGINPHGEPGVTGPDGQPWPLLDTVRPWESLSEDEKRLFIRMAEVFAGYVEYTDDQVGRVIDFLDRSGQLDNTIIVVVSDNGASGEGGPNGTFNEWRFFNGVPTPTSLTLEHIDELGGPLSYNHYNTGWAWAFDTPFPYWKRWAGYEGGIADMCLVSWPAKVAADTAVRSQYVHAVDVVPTIY
;
A
#
# COMPACT_ATOMS: atom_id res chain seq x y z
N ASP A 1 17.79 3.90 -6.48
CA ASP A 1 18.48 4.84 -5.56
C ASP A 1 17.75 6.16 -5.30
N LYS A 2 16.69 6.49 -6.07
CA LYS A 2 15.90 7.72 -5.90
C LYS A 2 15.26 7.84 -4.50
N TYR A 3 14.79 6.74 -3.97
CA TYR A 3 14.11 6.68 -2.67
C TYR A 3 15.02 6.37 -1.49
N LYS A 4 16.33 6.28 -1.71
CA LYS A 4 17.30 5.99 -0.66
C LYS A 4 17.21 7.02 0.47
N GLY A 5 17.04 6.52 1.70
CA GLY A 5 16.91 7.35 2.90
C GLY A 5 15.51 7.92 3.17
N THR A 6 14.54 7.73 2.27
CA THR A 6 13.17 8.25 2.45
C THR A 6 12.46 7.59 3.63
N PHE A 7 12.76 6.33 3.90
CA PHE A 7 12.07 5.49 4.87
C PHE A 7 12.86 5.24 6.16
N ASP A 8 14.00 5.89 6.35
CA ASP A 8 14.90 5.69 7.50
C ASP A 8 14.23 5.95 8.86
N SER A 9 13.21 6.81 8.89
CA SER A 9 12.48 7.14 10.12
C SER A 9 11.50 6.08 10.61
N GLY A 10 11.32 4.99 9.86
CA GLY A 10 10.40 3.91 10.18
C GLY A 10 8.93 4.18 9.86
N TYR A 11 8.13 3.13 9.93
CA TYR A 11 6.75 3.19 9.42
C TYR A 11 5.81 4.03 10.31
N GLU A 12 5.97 4.10 11.63
CA GLU A 12 5.14 4.97 12.48
C GLU A 12 5.37 6.45 12.13
N ALA A 13 6.64 6.86 11.96
CA ALA A 13 6.97 8.24 11.59
C ALA A 13 6.54 8.56 10.15
N ILE A 14 6.63 7.60 9.24
CA ILE A 14 6.14 7.76 7.86
C ILE A 14 4.63 7.89 7.84
N ARG A 15 3.87 7.10 8.62
CA ARG A 15 2.41 7.27 8.75
C ARG A 15 2.05 8.69 9.17
N ALA A 16 2.72 9.23 10.17
CA ALA A 16 2.47 10.60 10.63
C ALA A 16 2.70 11.63 9.52
N LYS A 17 3.77 11.47 8.73
CA LYS A 17 4.07 12.32 7.58
C LYS A 17 3.02 12.19 6.46
N ILE A 18 2.59 10.96 6.17
CA ILE A 18 1.55 10.70 5.16
C ILE A 18 0.24 11.38 5.58
N LEU A 19 -0.23 11.16 6.82
CA LEU A 19 -1.47 11.79 7.31
C LEU A 19 -1.40 13.32 7.24
N ALA A 20 -0.28 13.91 7.69
CA ALA A 20 -0.10 15.36 7.60
C ALA A 20 -0.22 15.85 6.15
N ARG A 21 0.39 15.13 5.21
CA ARG A 21 0.31 15.48 3.78
C ARG A 21 -1.08 15.28 3.19
N GLN A 22 -1.80 14.22 3.59
CA GLN A 22 -3.18 13.98 3.15
C GLN A 22 -4.13 15.10 3.63
N LYS A 23 -3.97 15.59 4.86
CA LYS A 23 -4.73 16.74 5.38
C LYS A 23 -4.40 18.03 4.63
N GLU A 24 -3.12 18.32 4.45
CA GLU A 24 -2.66 19.49 3.69
C GLU A 24 -3.24 19.53 2.26
N LEU A 25 -3.37 18.37 1.62
CA LEU A 25 -3.96 18.23 0.29
C LEU A 25 -5.50 18.22 0.29
N GLY A 26 -6.14 18.27 1.46
CA GLY A 26 -7.59 18.19 1.59
C GLY A 26 -8.18 16.82 1.25
N LEU A 27 -7.35 15.76 1.28
CA LEU A 27 -7.81 14.39 1.02
C LEU A 27 -8.57 13.79 2.19
N LEU A 28 -8.26 14.26 3.41
CA LEU A 28 -8.87 13.80 4.65
C LEU A 28 -9.31 14.98 5.53
N PRO A 29 -10.34 14.81 6.36
CA PRO A 29 -10.72 15.79 7.36
C PRO A 29 -9.57 16.11 8.34
N GLU A 30 -9.54 17.35 8.85
CA GLU A 30 -8.50 17.80 9.80
C GLU A 30 -8.50 17.03 11.13
N ASP A 31 -9.66 16.52 11.55
CA ASP A 31 -9.84 15.73 12.76
C ASP A 31 -9.56 14.24 12.59
N THR A 32 -9.12 13.80 11.41
CA THR A 32 -8.73 12.40 11.18
C THR A 32 -7.55 12.02 12.08
N GLU A 33 -7.67 10.89 12.77
CA GLU A 33 -6.64 10.34 13.65
C GLU A 33 -6.01 9.07 13.03
N LEU A 34 -4.75 8.79 13.40
CA LEU A 34 -4.10 7.54 13.03
C LEU A 34 -4.64 6.38 13.86
N SER A 35 -4.90 5.26 13.21
CA SER A 35 -5.06 4.00 13.94
C SER A 35 -3.74 3.58 14.60
N GLY A 36 -3.84 2.97 15.79
CA GLY A 36 -2.68 2.36 16.46
C GLY A 36 -2.17 1.11 15.75
N ILE A 37 -0.99 0.66 16.17
CA ILE A 37 -0.46 -0.66 15.79
C ILE A 37 -1.40 -1.73 16.32
N ASN A 38 -1.77 -2.69 15.46
CA ASN A 38 -2.58 -3.87 15.83
C ASN A 38 -3.77 -3.50 16.74
N PRO A 39 -4.69 -2.61 16.32
CA PRO A 39 -5.75 -2.10 17.19
C PRO A 39 -6.64 -3.20 17.79
N HIS A 40 -6.58 -4.43 17.25
CA HIS A 40 -7.30 -5.60 17.75
C HIS A 40 -6.41 -6.85 17.93
N GLY A 41 -5.10 -6.74 17.77
CA GLY A 41 -4.24 -7.90 17.67
C GLY A 41 -2.84 -7.72 18.21
N GLU A 42 -2.70 -7.35 19.48
CA GLU A 42 -1.41 -7.54 20.14
C GLU A 42 -1.15 -9.05 20.34
N PRO A 43 0.12 -9.49 20.34
CA PRO A 43 0.44 -10.88 20.64
C PRO A 43 -0.22 -11.33 21.96
N GLY A 44 -0.99 -12.40 21.88
CA GLY A 44 -1.73 -12.92 23.04
C GLY A 44 -3.15 -12.40 23.20
N VAL A 45 -3.62 -11.51 22.33
CA VAL A 45 -5.02 -11.08 22.28
C VAL A 45 -5.80 -11.99 21.33
N THR A 46 -7.04 -12.30 21.71
CA THR A 46 -7.96 -13.04 20.85
C THR A 46 -8.62 -12.10 19.85
N GLY A 47 -8.76 -12.54 18.61
CA GLY A 47 -9.53 -11.84 17.60
C GLY A 47 -11.04 -11.81 17.90
N PRO A 48 -11.85 -11.11 17.08
CA PRO A 48 -13.30 -11.02 17.28
C PRO A 48 -14.03 -12.37 17.30
N ASP A 49 -13.44 -13.38 16.67
CA ASP A 49 -13.91 -14.76 16.63
C ASP A 49 -13.48 -15.61 17.86
N GLY A 50 -12.80 -15.01 18.81
CA GLY A 50 -12.27 -15.66 20.01
C GLY A 50 -11.03 -16.50 19.77
N GLN A 51 -10.46 -16.50 18.54
CA GLN A 51 -9.23 -17.21 18.23
C GLN A 51 -8.01 -16.33 18.46
N PRO A 52 -6.81 -16.89 18.71
CA PRO A 52 -5.58 -16.12 18.75
C PRO A 52 -5.38 -15.34 17.45
N TRP A 53 -4.93 -14.08 17.59
CA TRP A 53 -4.63 -13.25 16.42
C TRP A 53 -3.53 -13.88 15.56
N PRO A 54 -3.68 -13.92 14.22
CA PRO A 54 -2.67 -14.53 13.37
C PRO A 54 -1.32 -13.82 13.50
N LEU A 55 -0.27 -14.57 13.83
CA LEU A 55 1.10 -14.02 13.90
C LEU A 55 1.55 -13.37 12.59
N LEU A 56 1.02 -13.83 11.46
CA LEU A 56 1.30 -13.28 10.13
C LEU A 56 0.79 -11.85 9.94
N ASP A 57 -0.16 -11.41 10.77
CA ASP A 57 -0.74 -10.07 10.72
C ASP A 57 -0.21 -9.14 11.81
N THR A 58 0.88 -9.52 12.46
CA THR A 58 1.50 -8.71 13.49
C THR A 58 2.37 -7.62 12.88
N VAL A 59 2.16 -6.37 13.33
CA VAL A 59 3.10 -5.27 13.10
C VAL A 59 3.98 -5.15 14.34
N ARG A 60 5.28 -5.32 14.18
CA ARG A 60 6.24 -5.09 15.26
C ARG A 60 6.59 -3.61 15.34
N PRO A 61 6.56 -2.96 16.52
CA PRO A 61 6.97 -1.56 16.66
C PRO A 61 8.38 -1.34 16.08
N TRP A 62 8.58 -0.23 15.35
CA TRP A 62 9.87 0.06 14.68
C TRP A 62 11.05 0.00 15.63
N GLU A 63 10.89 0.57 16.84
CA GLU A 63 11.95 0.60 17.82
C GLU A 63 12.28 -0.78 18.45
N SER A 64 11.43 -1.78 18.25
CA SER A 64 11.69 -3.15 18.68
C SER A 64 12.53 -3.96 17.69
N LEU A 65 12.77 -3.42 16.50
CA LEU A 65 13.53 -4.10 15.45
C LEU A 65 15.04 -3.95 15.66
N SER A 66 15.77 -5.01 15.27
CA SER A 66 17.24 -4.93 15.16
C SER A 66 17.65 -4.02 13.99
N GLU A 67 18.91 -3.56 14.01
CA GLU A 67 19.46 -2.71 12.94
C GLU A 67 19.43 -3.44 11.56
N ASP A 68 19.64 -4.73 11.55
CA ASP A 68 19.57 -5.53 10.33
C ASP A 68 18.12 -5.62 9.79
N GLU A 69 17.14 -5.77 10.67
CA GLU A 69 15.72 -5.73 10.27
C GLU A 69 15.31 -4.36 9.77
N LYS A 70 15.71 -3.28 10.45
CA LYS A 70 15.46 -1.92 10.01
C LYS A 70 16.05 -1.69 8.60
N ARG A 71 17.32 -2.06 8.40
CA ARG A 71 17.98 -1.95 7.09
C ARG A 71 17.24 -2.71 6.00
N LEU A 72 16.81 -3.94 6.29
CA LEU A 72 16.06 -4.77 5.34
C LEU A 72 14.70 -4.16 5.01
N PHE A 73 13.95 -3.73 6.02
CA PHE A 73 12.61 -3.19 5.82
C PHE A 73 12.63 -1.83 5.12
N ILE A 74 13.62 -0.98 5.40
CA ILE A 74 13.87 0.25 4.63
C ILE A 74 14.06 -0.09 3.15
N ARG A 75 14.93 -1.05 2.85
CA ARG A 75 15.18 -1.46 1.46
C ARG A 75 13.93 -1.99 0.77
N MET A 76 13.09 -2.76 1.46
CA MET A 76 11.82 -3.23 0.91
C MET A 76 10.88 -2.07 0.55
N ALA A 77 10.76 -1.05 1.39
CA ALA A 77 9.96 0.14 1.12
C ALA A 77 10.50 0.96 -0.06
N GLU A 78 11.82 1.13 -0.14
CA GLU A 78 12.48 1.81 -1.26
C GLU A 78 12.21 1.11 -2.59
N VAL A 79 12.25 -0.22 -2.61
CA VAL A 79 11.95 -1.04 -3.80
C VAL A 79 10.49 -0.88 -4.19
N PHE A 80 9.58 -0.94 -3.22
CA PHE A 80 8.15 -0.74 -3.48
C PHE A 80 7.85 0.66 -4.04
N ALA A 81 8.43 1.71 -3.45
CA ALA A 81 8.27 3.07 -3.96
C ALA A 81 8.78 3.21 -5.40
N GLY A 82 9.90 2.59 -5.71
CA GLY A 82 10.43 2.54 -7.09
C GLY A 82 9.51 1.78 -8.05
N TYR A 83 8.88 0.71 -7.58
CA TYR A 83 7.90 -0.04 -8.37
C TYR A 83 6.62 0.77 -8.65
N VAL A 84 6.10 1.48 -7.64
CA VAL A 84 4.93 2.36 -7.80
C VAL A 84 5.23 3.46 -8.83
N GLU A 85 6.38 4.12 -8.73
CA GLU A 85 6.79 5.14 -9.71
C GLU A 85 6.91 4.55 -11.13
N TYR A 86 7.51 3.37 -11.26
CA TYR A 86 7.61 2.70 -12.55
C TYR A 86 6.22 2.39 -13.13
N THR A 87 5.28 1.94 -12.29
CA THR A 87 3.90 1.65 -12.70
C THR A 87 3.19 2.93 -13.18
N ASP A 88 3.35 4.03 -12.45
CA ASP A 88 2.80 5.34 -12.82
C ASP A 88 3.34 5.82 -14.18
N ASP A 89 4.65 5.68 -14.43
CA ASP A 89 5.26 5.98 -15.72
C ASP A 89 4.66 5.13 -16.87
N GLN A 90 4.41 3.83 -16.63
CA GLN A 90 3.78 2.98 -17.65
C GLN A 90 2.31 3.40 -17.92
N VAL A 91 1.56 3.80 -16.89
CA VAL A 91 0.21 4.37 -17.07
C VAL A 91 0.30 5.67 -17.88
N GLY A 92 1.25 6.55 -17.55
CA GLY A 92 1.51 7.78 -18.30
C GLY A 92 1.75 7.52 -19.78
N ARG A 93 2.52 6.48 -20.13
CA ARG A 93 2.77 6.09 -21.55
C ARG A 93 1.51 5.67 -22.30
N VAL A 94 0.55 5.03 -21.62
CA VAL A 94 -0.75 4.69 -22.21
C VAL A 94 -1.56 5.96 -22.48
N ILE A 95 -1.59 6.89 -21.53
CA ILE A 95 -2.27 8.19 -21.69
C ILE A 95 -1.66 8.98 -22.85
N ASP A 96 -0.33 9.06 -22.92
CA ASP A 96 0.38 9.72 -24.03
C ASP A 96 0.07 9.09 -25.39
N PHE A 97 -0.11 7.77 -25.44
CA PHE A 97 -0.52 7.11 -26.67
C PHE A 97 -1.93 7.52 -27.09
N LEU A 98 -2.87 7.58 -26.15
CA LEU A 98 -4.25 8.03 -26.41
C LEU A 98 -4.28 9.49 -26.90
N ASP A 99 -3.47 10.36 -26.32
CA ASP A 99 -3.35 11.75 -26.71
C ASP A 99 -2.81 11.88 -28.14
N ARG A 100 -1.65 11.29 -28.41
CA ARG A 100 -1.03 11.32 -29.75
C ARG A 100 -1.88 10.72 -30.85
N SER A 101 -2.74 9.74 -30.52
CA SER A 101 -3.67 9.12 -31.47
C SER A 101 -4.99 9.88 -31.62
N GLY A 102 -5.19 10.97 -30.88
CA GLY A 102 -6.40 11.80 -30.91
C GLY A 102 -7.63 11.11 -30.28
N GLN A 103 -7.41 10.14 -29.40
CA GLN A 103 -8.47 9.37 -28.75
C GLN A 103 -8.75 9.80 -27.31
N LEU A 104 -7.82 10.55 -26.67
CA LEU A 104 -7.88 10.87 -25.24
C LEU A 104 -9.19 11.58 -24.87
N ASP A 105 -9.61 12.57 -25.64
CA ASP A 105 -10.80 13.37 -25.35
C ASP A 105 -12.08 12.53 -25.22
N ASN A 106 -12.18 11.46 -26.01
CA ASN A 106 -13.35 10.58 -26.01
C ASN A 106 -13.07 9.21 -25.37
N THR A 107 -12.12 9.14 -24.46
CA THR A 107 -11.79 7.93 -23.68
C THR A 107 -12.12 8.17 -22.21
N ILE A 108 -12.85 7.25 -21.59
CA ILE A 108 -13.03 7.21 -20.14
C ILE A 108 -11.83 6.47 -19.56
N ILE A 109 -11.10 7.13 -18.68
CA ILE A 109 -10.01 6.54 -17.90
C ILE A 109 -10.49 6.44 -16.46
N VAL A 110 -10.49 5.23 -15.91
CA VAL A 110 -10.76 4.97 -14.50
C VAL A 110 -9.50 4.36 -13.89
N VAL A 111 -8.96 5.02 -12.87
CA VAL A 111 -7.83 4.51 -12.10
C VAL A 111 -8.33 4.18 -10.71
N VAL A 112 -8.22 2.92 -10.34
CA VAL A 112 -8.68 2.41 -9.05
C VAL A 112 -7.74 1.29 -8.59
N SER A 113 -7.46 1.21 -7.30
CA SER A 113 -6.87 0.01 -6.70
C SER A 113 -7.98 -1.01 -6.41
N ASP A 114 -7.65 -2.29 -6.42
CA ASP A 114 -8.61 -3.37 -6.14
C ASP A 114 -8.66 -3.76 -4.65
N ASN A 115 -7.68 -3.31 -3.90
CA ASN A 115 -7.57 -3.51 -2.45
C ASN A 115 -6.51 -2.59 -1.85
N GLY A 116 -6.50 -2.48 -0.53
CA GLY A 116 -5.42 -1.80 0.19
C GLY A 116 -4.07 -2.48 0.06
N ALA A 117 -3.04 -1.91 0.67
CA ALA A 117 -1.67 -2.41 0.61
C ALA A 117 -1.58 -3.86 1.07
N SER A 118 -0.78 -4.65 0.37
CA SER A 118 -0.66 -6.09 0.65
C SER A 118 0.18 -6.36 1.90
N GLY A 119 -0.30 -7.25 2.77
CA GLY A 119 0.41 -7.76 3.95
C GLY A 119 0.98 -9.18 3.77
N GLU A 120 0.99 -9.72 2.55
CA GLU A 120 1.41 -11.09 2.26
C GLU A 120 2.91 -11.34 2.43
N GLY A 121 3.70 -10.33 2.73
CA GLY A 121 5.08 -10.49 3.20
C GLY A 121 5.18 -10.98 4.66
N GLY A 122 4.07 -10.93 5.41
CA GLY A 122 4.07 -11.22 6.84
C GLY A 122 4.92 -10.21 7.63
N PRO A 123 5.22 -10.49 8.91
CA PRO A 123 5.93 -9.55 9.78
C PRO A 123 7.39 -9.30 9.39
N ASN A 124 7.97 -10.16 8.55
CA ASN A 124 9.37 -10.09 8.15
C ASN A 124 9.60 -9.64 6.71
N GLY A 125 8.53 -9.53 5.90
CA GLY A 125 8.69 -9.46 4.47
C GLY A 125 9.27 -10.76 3.89
N THR A 126 9.48 -10.80 2.59
CA THR A 126 10.04 -11.98 1.94
C THR A 126 10.80 -11.64 0.66
N PHE A 127 11.83 -12.42 0.34
CA PHE A 127 12.50 -12.39 -0.96
C PHE A 127 11.61 -13.00 -2.06
N ASN A 128 10.76 -13.97 -1.71
CA ASN A 128 9.87 -14.63 -2.64
C ASN A 128 8.50 -14.87 -1.99
N GLU A 129 7.47 -14.20 -2.50
CA GLU A 129 6.09 -14.24 -2.00
C GLU A 129 5.47 -15.64 -2.02
N TRP A 130 5.89 -16.52 -2.94
CA TRP A 130 5.44 -17.91 -2.97
C TRP A 130 5.74 -18.67 -1.68
N ARG A 131 6.73 -18.25 -0.91
CA ARG A 131 7.01 -18.83 0.42
C ARG A 131 5.86 -18.57 1.37
N PHE A 132 5.31 -17.36 1.37
CA PHE A 132 4.15 -17.00 2.19
C PHE A 132 2.93 -17.87 1.84
N PHE A 133 2.57 -17.97 0.57
CA PHE A 133 1.43 -18.77 0.12
C PHE A 133 1.57 -20.28 0.34
N ASN A 134 2.78 -20.76 0.44
CA ASN A 134 3.05 -22.18 0.73
C ASN A 134 3.35 -22.43 2.22
N GLY A 135 3.15 -21.45 3.11
CA GLY A 135 3.41 -21.61 4.54
C GLY A 135 4.88 -21.86 4.89
N VAL A 136 5.81 -21.49 4.01
CA VAL A 136 7.24 -21.70 4.21
C VAL A 136 7.82 -20.50 4.95
N PRO A 137 8.37 -20.67 6.16
CA PRO A 137 8.94 -19.59 6.93
C PRO A 137 10.01 -18.81 6.16
N THR A 138 9.98 -17.47 6.28
CA THR A 138 11.00 -16.59 5.70
C THR A 138 11.68 -15.82 6.83
N PRO A 139 12.78 -16.36 7.40
CA PRO A 139 13.55 -15.62 8.38
C PRO A 139 14.22 -14.42 7.71
N THR A 140 14.35 -13.33 8.46
CA THR A 140 14.97 -12.07 7.97
C THR A 140 16.40 -12.31 7.46
N SER A 141 17.15 -13.23 8.08
CA SER A 141 18.51 -13.58 7.64
C SER A 141 18.57 -14.06 6.20
N LEU A 142 17.62 -14.88 5.76
CA LEU A 142 17.56 -15.35 4.37
C LEU A 142 17.35 -14.21 3.38
N THR A 143 16.48 -13.26 3.72
CA THR A 143 16.21 -12.12 2.82
C THR A 143 17.35 -11.11 2.86
N LEU A 144 18.04 -10.96 3.99
CA LEU A 144 19.24 -10.12 4.13
C LEU A 144 20.40 -10.58 3.24
N GLU A 145 20.58 -11.89 3.07
CA GLU A 145 21.59 -12.44 2.14
C GLU A 145 21.38 -11.96 0.69
N HIS A 146 20.14 -11.60 0.34
CA HIS A 146 19.72 -11.19 -0.99
C HIS A 146 19.23 -9.72 -1.05
N ILE A 147 19.60 -8.89 -0.09
CA ILE A 147 19.07 -7.51 0.04
C ILE A 147 19.30 -6.66 -1.21
N ASP A 148 20.43 -6.83 -1.88
CA ASP A 148 20.80 -6.10 -3.09
C ASP A 148 20.08 -6.62 -4.35
N GLU A 149 19.46 -7.79 -4.27
CA GLU A 149 18.70 -8.41 -5.35
C GLU A 149 17.20 -8.05 -5.29
N LEU A 150 16.74 -7.44 -4.18
CA LEU A 150 15.34 -7.03 -4.02
C LEU A 150 14.93 -6.04 -5.12
N GLY A 151 13.80 -6.33 -5.76
CA GLY A 151 13.30 -5.59 -6.92
C GLY A 151 13.98 -5.96 -8.23
N GLY A 152 14.92 -6.89 -8.22
CA GLY A 152 15.58 -7.42 -9.40
C GLY A 152 14.84 -8.61 -10.05
N PRO A 153 15.32 -9.07 -11.22
CA PRO A 153 14.62 -10.09 -12.00
C PRO A 153 14.60 -11.48 -11.36
N LEU A 154 15.40 -11.70 -10.32
CA LEU A 154 15.47 -12.97 -9.59
C LEU A 154 14.68 -12.96 -8.29
N SER A 155 14.09 -11.81 -7.92
CA SER A 155 13.27 -11.66 -6.73
C SER A 155 11.79 -11.55 -7.08
N TYR A 156 10.95 -12.14 -6.25
CA TYR A 156 9.51 -11.90 -6.20
C TYR A 156 9.18 -11.45 -4.78
N ASN A 157 9.79 -10.33 -4.41
CA ASN A 157 9.83 -9.86 -3.03
C ASN A 157 8.55 -9.14 -2.61
N HIS A 158 8.32 -9.16 -1.32
CA HIS A 158 7.25 -8.44 -0.67
C HIS A 158 7.76 -7.75 0.60
N TYR A 159 7.28 -6.55 0.87
CA TYR A 159 7.59 -5.84 2.11
C TYR A 159 6.85 -6.45 3.32
N ASN A 160 7.23 -6.04 4.52
CA ASN A 160 6.64 -6.54 5.75
C ASN A 160 5.31 -5.84 6.10
N THR A 161 4.54 -6.44 7.03
CA THR A 161 3.25 -5.91 7.49
C THR A 161 3.34 -4.50 8.07
N GLY A 162 4.48 -4.10 8.63
CA GLY A 162 4.69 -2.72 9.09
C GLY A 162 4.55 -1.70 7.96
N TRP A 163 5.09 -1.99 6.80
CA TRP A 163 4.92 -1.13 5.62
C TRP A 163 3.53 -1.26 4.99
N ALA A 164 2.90 -2.44 5.01
CA ALA A 164 1.50 -2.56 4.59
C ALA A 164 0.62 -1.60 5.39
N TRP A 165 0.72 -1.63 6.71
CA TRP A 165 0.02 -0.72 7.60
C TRP A 165 0.38 0.76 7.36
N ALA A 166 1.63 1.08 7.06
CA ALA A 166 2.04 2.45 6.78
C ALA A 166 1.48 2.97 5.46
N PHE A 167 1.41 2.14 4.44
CA PHE A 167 0.92 2.53 3.12
C PHE A 167 -0.62 2.65 3.06
N ASP A 168 -1.34 2.06 4.00
CA ASP A 168 -2.79 2.22 4.18
C ASP A 168 -3.18 3.36 5.14
N THR A 169 -2.30 4.32 5.37
CA THR A 169 -2.59 5.49 6.21
C THR A 169 -3.82 6.25 5.73
N PRO A 170 -4.77 6.60 6.63
CA PRO A 170 -4.72 6.53 8.09
C PRO A 170 -5.35 5.26 8.66
N PHE A 171 -5.82 4.36 7.83
CA PHE A 171 -6.70 3.27 8.17
C PHE A 171 -6.02 2.17 9.00
N PRO A 172 -6.80 1.38 9.76
CA PRO A 172 -6.33 0.15 10.36
C PRO A 172 -6.25 -0.96 9.33
N TYR A 173 -5.30 -1.87 9.49
CA TYR A 173 -5.09 -3.06 8.66
C TYR A 173 -4.73 -2.78 7.21
N TRP A 174 -4.96 -3.76 6.33
CA TRP A 174 -4.51 -3.82 4.93
C TRP A 174 -5.31 -4.88 4.13
N LYS A 175 -4.96 -5.15 2.93
CA LYS A 175 -5.63 -5.94 1.88
C LYS A 175 -6.49 -7.12 2.35
N ARG A 176 -6.03 -7.97 3.30
CA ARG A 176 -6.74 -9.18 3.71
C ARG A 176 -7.92 -8.93 4.66
N TRP A 177 -8.07 -7.70 5.10
CA TRP A 177 -9.04 -7.32 6.14
C TRP A 177 -10.22 -6.57 5.54
N ALA A 178 -11.03 -7.27 4.74
CA ALA A 178 -12.20 -6.69 4.05
C ALA A 178 -13.27 -6.07 4.97
N GLY A 179 -13.19 -6.28 6.27
CA GLY A 179 -14.03 -5.62 7.26
C GLY A 179 -13.51 -4.27 7.77
N TYR A 180 -12.35 -3.84 7.26
CA TYR A 180 -11.68 -2.60 7.67
C TYR A 180 -11.28 -1.77 6.45
N GLU A 181 -11.25 -0.46 6.63
CA GLU A 181 -10.99 0.50 5.55
C GLU A 181 -9.60 0.32 4.92
N GLY A 182 -8.58 -0.07 5.67
CA GLY A 182 -7.26 -0.40 5.13
C GLY A 182 -7.25 -1.57 4.14
N GLY A 183 -8.31 -2.38 4.11
CA GLY A 183 -8.46 -3.46 3.13
C GLY A 183 -9.26 -3.07 1.89
N ILE A 184 -10.10 -2.04 1.96
CA ILE A 184 -11.13 -1.76 0.93
C ILE A 184 -11.32 -0.28 0.55
N ALA A 185 -10.75 0.66 1.31
CA ALA A 185 -10.94 2.09 1.07
C ALA A 185 -9.85 2.62 0.14
N ASP A 186 -10.03 2.43 -1.13
CA ASP A 186 -9.09 2.81 -2.17
C ASP A 186 -9.49 4.07 -2.92
N MET A 187 -8.51 4.72 -3.53
CA MET A 187 -8.77 5.86 -4.39
C MET A 187 -9.48 5.44 -5.68
N CYS A 188 -10.36 6.31 -6.18
CA CYS A 188 -10.93 6.19 -7.52
C CYS A 188 -10.77 7.53 -8.24
N LEU A 189 -10.07 7.51 -9.38
CA LEU A 189 -9.92 8.68 -10.25
C LEU A 189 -10.65 8.40 -11.55
N VAL A 190 -11.42 9.40 -12.03
CA VAL A 190 -12.12 9.30 -13.31
C VAL A 190 -11.75 10.50 -14.17
N SER A 191 -11.34 10.24 -15.40
CA SER A 191 -11.06 11.25 -16.41
C SER A 191 -11.83 10.94 -17.69
N TRP A 192 -12.56 11.93 -18.20
CA TRP A 192 -13.20 11.89 -19.52
C TRP A 192 -13.29 13.32 -20.07
N PRO A 193 -12.24 13.82 -20.74
CA PRO A 193 -12.14 15.22 -21.10
C PRO A 193 -13.33 15.77 -21.90
N ALA A 194 -13.91 15.00 -22.81
CA ALA A 194 -15.06 15.43 -23.59
C ALA A 194 -16.36 15.60 -22.81
N LYS A 195 -16.49 15.03 -21.61
CA LYS A 195 -17.77 14.99 -20.87
C LYS A 195 -17.67 15.44 -19.42
N VAL A 196 -16.52 15.27 -18.80
CA VAL A 196 -16.29 15.60 -17.39
C VAL A 196 -15.32 16.76 -17.31
N ALA A 197 -15.76 17.88 -16.75
CA ALA A 197 -14.88 19.03 -16.52
C ALA A 197 -13.76 18.64 -15.55
N ALA A 198 -12.56 19.13 -15.83
CA ALA A 198 -11.43 18.92 -14.92
C ALA A 198 -11.75 19.56 -13.56
N ASP A 199 -11.78 18.74 -12.53
CA ASP A 199 -12.03 19.15 -11.16
C ASP A 199 -11.17 18.28 -10.23
N THR A 200 -10.31 18.92 -9.46
CA THR A 200 -9.42 18.26 -8.50
C THR A 200 -10.01 18.19 -7.10
N ALA A 201 -11.26 18.64 -6.90
CA ALA A 201 -11.92 18.56 -5.61
C ALA A 201 -12.16 17.08 -5.22
N VAL A 202 -11.77 16.76 -4.00
CA VAL A 202 -12.00 15.44 -3.43
C VAL A 202 -13.49 15.20 -3.26
N ARG A 203 -13.94 14.05 -3.72
CA ARG A 203 -15.32 13.57 -3.54
C ARG A 203 -15.33 12.52 -2.44
N SER A 204 -16.12 12.76 -1.41
CA SER A 204 -16.23 11.90 -0.22
C SER A 204 -17.40 10.90 -0.30
N GLN A 205 -18.11 10.83 -1.42
CA GLN A 205 -19.18 9.85 -1.58
C GLN A 205 -18.59 8.45 -1.61
N TYR A 206 -19.20 7.55 -0.88
CA TYR A 206 -18.92 6.13 -1.01
C TYR A 206 -19.34 5.64 -2.41
N VAL A 207 -18.42 4.99 -3.09
CA VAL A 207 -18.62 4.35 -4.40
C VAL A 207 -18.14 2.91 -4.29
N HIS A 208 -18.92 1.98 -4.80
CA HIS A 208 -18.51 0.59 -4.85
C HIS A 208 -18.11 0.20 -6.29
N ALA A 209 -17.15 -0.71 -6.43
CA ALA A 209 -16.67 -1.13 -7.76
C ALA A 209 -17.79 -1.65 -8.68
N VAL A 210 -18.89 -2.20 -8.12
CA VAL A 210 -20.07 -2.63 -8.90
C VAL A 210 -20.81 -1.47 -9.56
N ASP A 211 -20.60 -0.22 -9.12
CA ASP A 211 -21.26 0.96 -9.66
C ASP A 211 -20.59 1.47 -10.96
N VAL A 212 -19.36 1.04 -11.24
CA VAL A 212 -18.57 1.53 -12.38
C VAL A 212 -19.26 1.13 -13.71
N VAL A 213 -19.58 -0.14 -13.88
CA VAL A 213 -20.18 -0.63 -15.14
C VAL A 213 -21.55 0.01 -15.41
N PRO A 214 -22.52 0.05 -14.47
CA PRO A 214 -23.80 0.73 -14.69
C PRO A 214 -23.66 2.24 -14.94
N THR A 215 -22.62 2.88 -14.42
CA THR A 215 -22.38 4.31 -14.65
C THR A 215 -21.92 4.60 -16.07
N ILE A 216 -21.26 3.66 -16.74
CA ILE A 216 -20.79 3.80 -18.12
C ILE A 216 -21.94 3.63 -19.12
N TYR A 217 -22.94 2.80 -18.84
CA TYR A 217 -24.09 2.53 -19.70
C TYR A 217 -25.26 3.49 -19.47
#